data_da1f6ae6cbb525b6723b01240820af21
#
_entry.id   da1f6ae6cbb525b6723b01240820af21
#
_cell.length_a   1.000
_cell.length_b   1.000
_cell.length_c   1.000
_cell.angle_alpha   90.00
_cell.angle_beta   90.00
_cell.angle_gamma   90.00
#
_symmetry.space_group_name_H-M   'P 1'
#
loop_
_entity.id
_entity.type
_entity.pdbx_description
1 polymer ?
#
loop_
_entity_poly.entity_id
_entity_poly.type
_entity_poly.pdbx_seq_one_letter_code
_entity_poly.pdbx_strand_id
1 'polypeptide(L)'
;MAGRNFGCEKTSVCCRQIVSIAPTIQDVDMRISRGSVPLIPLKDFGSSPFLEQGIFVEALEECVNLRSKRMEVHRHDYVELFLLRGEGSVLIDFENYPLSGRSLVAVGPGRVHAWQADKMTGLYIAFTQEFFDGASPPPSVLFDYPFMFGSELPSVIHLEPKQGAPVRNLFRDINREFKSHQKLAVEMIRHQLRSLMVHLSRLHAAISPAAFTAVGLVRRFRLEIERSFRTSMSVRDYARALGVTTSHLNECLRLETGLTAGDLIRARLVLEAKRLLLHSELTMAEIGYELGFEDPSYFSRFTRRELKTSPQAFRSLTRRKYQKFMR
;
A
#
# COMPACT_ATOMS: atom_id res chain seq x y z
N MET A 1 -22.65 -54.84 -19.58
CA MET A 1 -21.77 -55.23 -18.48
C MET A 1 -21.10 -54.00 -17.93
N ALA A 2 -21.46 -53.71 -16.75
CA ALA A 2 -20.97 -52.74 -15.79
C ALA A 2 -20.09 -51.57 -16.27
N GLY A 3 -20.72 -50.43 -16.52
CA GLY A 3 -20.11 -49.13 -16.51
C GLY A 3 -20.05 -48.57 -15.10
N ARG A 4 -18.88 -48.13 -14.61
CA ARG A 4 -18.73 -47.39 -13.35
C ARG A 4 -18.70 -45.90 -13.63
N ASN A 5 -19.77 -45.25 -13.24
CA ASN A 5 -19.84 -43.80 -13.06
C ASN A 5 -18.90 -43.38 -11.95
N PHE A 6 -17.92 -42.54 -12.25
CA PHE A 6 -17.21 -41.72 -11.24
C PHE A 6 -17.95 -40.39 -11.17
N GLY A 7 -18.71 -40.23 -10.10
CA GLY A 7 -19.32 -38.97 -9.72
C GLY A 7 -18.24 -37.94 -9.30
N CYS A 8 -18.28 -36.82 -9.98
CA CYS A 8 -17.53 -35.63 -9.57
C CYS A 8 -18.35 -34.96 -8.46
N GLU A 9 -17.99 -35.23 -7.20
CA GLU A 9 -18.55 -34.52 -6.05
C GLU A 9 -17.95 -33.13 -5.96
N LYS A 10 -18.85 -32.17 -5.97
CA LYS A 10 -18.66 -30.75 -5.84
C LYS A 10 -18.01 -30.40 -4.48
N THR A 11 -16.78 -29.96 -4.47
CA THR A 11 -16.21 -29.16 -3.38
C THR A 11 -16.43 -27.66 -3.65
N SER A 12 -17.67 -27.24 -3.52
CA SER A 12 -18.08 -25.84 -3.54
C SER A 12 -18.44 -25.40 -2.12
N VAL A 13 -17.45 -25.36 -1.22
CA VAL A 13 -17.60 -24.78 0.12
C VAL A 13 -16.23 -24.23 0.51
N CYS A 14 -15.88 -23.04 0.07
CA CYS A 14 -14.88 -22.21 0.75
C CYS A 14 -14.83 -20.74 0.27
N CYS A 15 -15.69 -20.29 -0.64
CA CYS A 15 -15.64 -18.90 -1.12
C CYS A 15 -16.70 -17.95 -0.54
N ARG A 16 -17.48 -18.37 0.47
CA ARG A 16 -18.56 -17.52 1.02
C ARG A 16 -18.35 -17.02 2.46
N GLN A 17 -17.21 -17.22 3.08
CA GLN A 17 -16.99 -16.79 4.47
C GLN A 17 -15.90 -15.72 4.68
N ILE A 18 -15.33 -15.14 3.63
CA ILE A 18 -14.33 -14.06 3.77
C ILE A 18 -14.94 -12.65 3.60
N VAL A 19 -16.24 -12.53 3.33
CA VAL A 19 -16.87 -11.21 3.06
C VAL A 19 -17.56 -10.59 4.29
N SER A 20 -17.45 -11.14 5.48
CA SER A 20 -18.21 -10.63 6.63
C SER A 20 -17.45 -10.59 7.96
N ILE A 21 -16.20 -10.11 7.98
CA ILE A 21 -15.57 -9.63 9.21
C ILE A 21 -14.74 -8.38 8.87
N ALA A 22 -15.39 -7.36 8.34
CA ALA A 22 -14.92 -6.01 8.54
C ALA A 22 -15.73 -5.44 9.72
N PRO A 23 -15.13 -5.20 10.89
CA PRO A 23 -15.83 -4.44 11.91
C PRO A 23 -16.15 -3.08 11.32
N THR A 24 -17.41 -2.74 11.31
CA THR A 24 -17.92 -1.43 10.89
C THR A 24 -17.14 -0.38 11.66
N ILE A 25 -16.58 0.61 10.94
CA ILE A 25 -15.72 1.72 11.44
C ILE A 25 -16.44 2.59 12.53
N GLN A 26 -17.34 2.04 13.31
CA GLN A 26 -18.17 2.82 14.26
C GLN A 26 -17.53 3.06 15.62
N ASP A 27 -16.45 2.35 16.01
CA ASP A 27 -15.95 2.36 17.39
C ASP A 27 -14.49 2.73 17.60
N VAL A 28 -13.81 3.34 16.64
CA VAL A 28 -12.41 3.76 16.81
C VAL A 28 -12.30 5.27 16.92
N ASP A 29 -11.85 5.76 18.07
CA ASP A 29 -11.76 7.19 18.43
C ASP A 29 -10.36 7.78 18.10
N MET A 30 -10.26 8.79 17.19
CA MET A 30 -8.99 9.32 16.63
C MET A 30 -8.83 10.84 16.70
N ARG A 31 -7.70 11.37 17.13
CA ARG A 31 -7.39 12.81 17.13
C ARG A 31 -6.30 13.20 16.13
N ILE A 32 -6.52 14.27 15.38
CA ILE A 32 -5.50 15.05 14.69
C ILE A 32 -5.46 16.43 15.34
N SER A 33 -4.27 16.91 15.69
CA SER A 33 -4.05 18.32 16.00
C SER A 33 -4.50 19.18 14.81
N ARG A 34 -4.85 20.45 15.04
CA ARG A 34 -5.25 21.38 13.98
C ARG A 34 -4.12 21.46 12.94
N GLY A 35 -4.28 20.80 11.78
CA GLY A 35 -3.29 20.79 10.72
C GLY A 35 -3.44 19.61 9.76
N SER A 36 -2.69 19.62 8.69
CA SER A 36 -2.55 18.51 7.74
C SER A 36 -1.85 17.30 8.37
N VAL A 37 -2.12 16.10 7.88
CA VAL A 37 -1.37 14.90 8.28
C VAL A 37 0.11 15.11 7.95
N PRO A 38 1.02 15.02 8.92
CA PRO A 38 2.42 15.32 8.72
C PRO A 38 3.07 14.34 7.74
N LEU A 39 3.93 14.87 6.87
CA LEU A 39 4.88 14.08 6.08
C LEU A 39 6.15 13.95 6.90
N ILE A 40 6.57 12.73 7.17
CA ILE A 40 7.81 12.43 7.88
C ILE A 40 8.84 11.95 6.86
N PRO A 41 9.84 12.75 6.52
CA PRO A 41 10.89 12.33 5.59
C PRO A 41 11.87 11.35 6.27
N LEU A 42 12.46 10.44 5.48
CA LEU A 42 13.39 9.43 6.00
C LEU A 42 14.61 10.04 6.72
N LYS A 43 15.08 11.20 6.30
CA LYS A 43 16.20 11.92 6.92
C LYS A 43 15.96 12.34 8.37
N ASP A 44 14.71 12.41 8.82
CA ASP A 44 14.37 12.79 10.21
C ASP A 44 14.67 11.66 11.22
N PHE A 45 15.15 10.51 10.74
CA PHE A 45 15.55 9.37 11.58
C PHE A 45 16.96 9.53 12.17
N GLY A 46 17.67 10.58 11.82
CA GLY A 46 19.02 10.86 12.30
C GLY A 46 20.00 11.05 11.15
N SER A 47 21.28 10.88 11.42
CA SER A 47 22.35 10.96 10.42
C SER A 47 23.14 9.67 10.41
N SER A 48 23.20 9.00 9.27
CA SER A 48 24.07 7.88 9.02
C SER A 48 24.35 7.75 7.52
N PRO A 49 25.49 7.15 7.11
CA PRO A 49 25.77 6.92 5.70
C PRO A 49 24.70 6.08 4.98
N PHE A 50 24.00 5.23 5.68
CA PHE A 50 22.88 4.45 5.14
C PHE A 50 21.63 5.32 4.91
N LEU A 51 21.33 6.24 5.82
CA LEU A 51 20.23 7.20 5.64
C LEU A 51 20.44 8.12 4.44
N GLU A 52 21.68 8.56 4.20
CA GLU A 52 22.05 9.34 3.02
C GLU A 52 21.84 8.54 1.73
N GLN A 53 21.98 7.21 1.78
CA GLN A 53 21.69 6.31 0.66
C GLN A 53 20.18 5.98 0.54
N GLY A 54 19.36 6.40 1.49
CA GLY A 54 17.91 6.17 1.46
C GLY A 54 17.43 4.84 2.05
N ILE A 55 18.19 4.28 3.01
CA ILE A 55 17.81 3.06 3.74
C ILE A 55 17.98 3.23 5.24
N PHE A 56 17.02 2.70 6.00
CA PHE A 56 17.06 2.65 7.46
C PHE A 56 16.52 1.31 7.95
N VAL A 57 17.18 0.72 8.94
CA VAL A 57 16.78 -0.57 9.52
C VAL A 57 16.98 -0.50 11.03
N GLU A 58 15.95 -0.89 11.78
CA GLU A 58 16.02 -0.87 13.24
C GLU A 58 15.12 -1.93 13.88
N ALA A 59 15.45 -2.37 15.08
CA ALA A 59 14.54 -3.10 15.93
C ALA A 59 13.52 -2.14 16.56
N LEU A 60 12.25 -2.51 16.59
CA LEU A 60 11.19 -1.64 17.13
C LEU A 60 11.40 -1.32 18.61
N GLU A 61 12.03 -2.23 19.35
CA GLU A 61 12.37 -2.05 20.75
C GLU A 61 13.40 -0.94 20.95
N GLU A 62 14.27 -0.70 19.96
CA GLU A 62 15.30 0.33 19.95
C GLU A 62 14.74 1.70 19.53
N CYS A 63 13.59 1.73 18.83
CA CYS A 63 12.92 2.93 18.32
C CYS A 63 12.21 3.78 19.39
N VAL A 64 12.63 3.77 20.62
CA VAL A 64 11.92 4.39 21.76
C VAL A 64 11.61 5.89 21.55
N ASN A 65 12.52 6.64 20.94
CA ASN A 65 12.36 8.08 20.67
C ASN A 65 11.42 8.40 19.50
N LEU A 66 11.08 7.41 18.68
CA LEU A 66 10.24 7.59 17.50
C LEU A 66 8.81 7.08 17.76
N ARG A 67 8.59 6.33 18.85
CA ARG A 67 7.28 5.76 19.18
C ARG A 67 6.18 6.81 19.25
N SER A 68 6.40 7.94 19.93
CA SER A 68 5.36 8.97 20.10
C SER A 68 4.98 9.67 18.81
N LYS A 69 5.96 9.98 17.93
CA LYS A 69 5.71 10.64 16.63
C LYS A 69 5.19 9.71 15.56
N ARG A 70 5.50 8.41 15.64
CA ARG A 70 5.11 7.41 14.63
C ARG A 70 3.81 6.69 14.92
N MET A 71 3.35 6.72 16.16
CA MET A 71 2.04 6.18 16.54
C MET A 71 0.90 7.08 16.07
N GLU A 72 1.17 8.37 15.93
CA GLU A 72 0.22 9.35 15.40
C GLU A 72 -0.01 9.17 13.91
N VAL A 73 -1.12 9.71 13.43
CA VAL A 73 -1.48 9.71 12.01
C VAL A 73 -0.43 10.49 11.22
N HIS A 74 0.24 9.81 10.31
CA HIS A 74 1.26 10.41 9.45
C HIS A 74 1.34 9.71 8.08
N ARG A 75 2.18 10.23 7.22
CA ARG A 75 2.54 9.66 5.91
C ARG A 75 4.01 9.94 5.64
N HIS A 76 4.54 9.24 4.66
CA HIS A 76 5.92 9.43 4.19
C HIS A 76 6.02 9.17 2.68
N ASP A 77 7.13 9.54 2.09
CA ASP A 77 7.45 9.40 0.65
C ASP A 77 8.34 8.18 0.34
N TYR A 78 8.58 7.36 1.34
CA TYR A 78 9.35 6.12 1.25
C TYR A 78 8.48 4.90 1.58
N VAL A 79 9.03 3.70 1.37
CA VAL A 79 8.40 2.42 1.72
C VAL A 79 8.75 2.02 3.14
N GLU A 80 7.80 1.48 3.87
CA GLU A 80 8.01 0.83 5.16
C GLU A 80 7.60 -0.65 5.11
N LEU A 81 8.46 -1.48 5.65
CA LEU A 81 8.20 -2.89 5.90
C LEU A 81 8.41 -3.19 7.38
N PHE A 82 7.40 -3.77 8.00
CA PHE A 82 7.47 -4.19 9.39
C PHE A 82 7.29 -5.70 9.49
N LEU A 83 8.20 -6.35 10.16
CA LEU A 83 8.03 -7.71 10.64
C LEU A 83 7.75 -7.68 12.14
N LEU A 84 6.51 -7.88 12.52
CA LEU A 84 6.00 -7.64 13.87
C LEU A 84 5.68 -8.94 14.60
N ARG A 85 5.76 -8.86 15.91
CA ARG A 85 5.20 -9.85 16.84
C ARG A 85 4.51 -9.13 17.99
N GLY A 86 3.25 -9.48 18.24
CA GLY A 86 2.43 -8.87 19.28
C GLY A 86 0.98 -8.77 18.86
N GLU A 87 0.24 -7.94 19.57
CA GLU A 87 -1.18 -7.68 19.32
C GLU A 87 -1.42 -6.18 19.20
N GLY A 88 -2.41 -5.80 18.40
CA GLY A 88 -2.77 -4.41 18.17
C GLY A 88 -3.53 -4.23 16.87
N SER A 89 -3.45 -3.03 16.31
CA SER A 89 -3.98 -2.74 14.98
C SER A 89 -3.18 -1.64 14.30
N VAL A 90 -3.23 -1.63 12.98
CA VAL A 90 -2.74 -0.54 12.15
C VAL A 90 -3.85 -0.05 11.23
N LEU A 91 -4.07 1.24 11.22
CA LEU A 91 -4.94 1.89 10.25
C LEU A 91 -4.09 2.34 9.07
N ILE A 92 -4.43 1.91 7.86
CA ILE A 92 -3.75 2.31 6.63
C ILE A 92 -4.80 2.76 5.62
N ASP A 93 -4.71 4.01 5.15
CA ASP A 93 -5.64 4.62 4.17
C ASP A 93 -7.12 4.45 4.52
N PHE A 94 -7.62 4.47 5.64
CA PHE A 94 -9.04 4.32 6.03
C PHE A 94 -9.49 2.89 6.38
N GLU A 95 -8.59 1.90 6.24
CA GLU A 95 -8.84 0.51 6.59
C GLU A 95 -8.08 0.15 7.86
N ASN A 96 -8.76 -0.50 8.81
CA ASN A 96 -8.14 -0.96 10.04
C ASN A 96 -7.79 -2.44 9.93
N TYR A 97 -6.53 -2.76 10.14
CA TYR A 97 -5.99 -4.11 10.08
C TYR A 97 -5.63 -4.58 11.49
N PRO A 98 -6.27 -5.63 12.00
CA PRO A 98 -5.87 -6.24 13.26
C PRO A 98 -4.49 -6.87 13.13
N LEU A 99 -3.69 -6.78 14.18
CA LEU A 99 -2.38 -7.39 14.29
C LEU A 99 -2.42 -8.44 15.39
N SER A 100 -1.98 -9.67 15.06
CA SER A 100 -1.91 -10.77 16.01
C SER A 100 -0.74 -11.69 15.68
N GLY A 101 -0.11 -12.23 16.70
CA GLY A 101 1.00 -13.17 16.54
C GLY A 101 2.16 -12.57 15.74
N ARG A 102 2.45 -13.15 14.57
CA ARG A 102 3.46 -12.62 13.64
C ARG A 102 2.79 -12.01 12.43
N SER A 103 2.99 -10.73 12.24
CA SER A 103 2.42 -9.96 11.13
C SER A 103 3.51 -9.28 10.34
N LEU A 104 3.36 -9.32 9.02
CA LEU A 104 4.09 -8.48 8.08
C LEU A 104 3.19 -7.32 7.69
N VAL A 105 3.71 -6.10 7.80
CA VAL A 105 3.00 -4.89 7.35
C VAL A 105 3.84 -4.21 6.29
N ALA A 106 3.20 -3.81 5.20
CA ALA A 106 3.82 -3.07 4.11
C ALA A 106 3.05 -1.77 3.87
N VAL A 107 3.76 -0.65 3.98
CA VAL A 107 3.21 0.68 3.75
C VAL A 107 3.99 1.36 2.63
N GLY A 108 3.32 1.61 1.51
CA GLY A 108 3.91 2.28 0.37
C GLY A 108 3.92 3.81 0.52
N PRO A 109 4.63 4.52 -0.37
CA PRO A 109 4.74 5.96 -0.35
C PRO A 109 3.37 6.66 -0.40
N GLY A 110 3.23 7.75 0.34
CA GLY A 110 2.02 8.59 0.38
C GLY A 110 0.84 7.99 1.13
N ARG A 111 0.93 6.76 1.62
CA ARG A 111 -0.13 6.13 2.39
C ARG A 111 -0.21 6.70 3.80
N VAL A 112 -1.42 7.08 4.21
CA VAL A 112 -1.66 7.59 5.57
C VAL A 112 -1.87 6.42 6.50
N HIS A 113 -1.16 6.40 7.62
CA HIS A 113 -1.31 5.32 8.59
C HIS A 113 -1.14 5.80 10.04
N ALA A 114 -1.63 4.97 10.96
CA ALA A 114 -1.51 5.15 12.40
C ALA A 114 -1.52 3.79 13.09
N TRP A 115 -0.90 3.70 14.25
CA TRP A 115 -0.73 2.46 14.99
C TRP A 115 -1.42 2.51 16.34
N GLN A 116 -2.09 1.42 16.69
CA GLN A 116 -2.59 1.14 18.04
C GLN A 116 -1.96 -0.15 18.55
N ALA A 117 -0.85 -0.03 19.25
CA ALA A 117 -0.16 -1.22 19.76
C ALA A 117 0.72 -0.88 20.96
N ASP A 118 0.46 -1.51 22.08
CA ASP A 118 1.16 -1.21 23.33
C ASP A 118 2.47 -1.99 23.52
N LYS A 119 2.63 -3.14 22.91
CA LYS A 119 3.79 -4.03 23.13
C LYS A 119 4.11 -4.84 21.88
N MET A 120 4.44 -4.18 20.79
CA MET A 120 4.96 -4.87 19.62
C MET A 120 6.48 -4.87 19.59
N THR A 121 7.02 -6.03 19.22
CA THR A 121 8.44 -6.25 18.97
C THR A 121 8.64 -6.60 17.51
N GLY A 122 9.84 -6.37 16.98
CA GLY A 122 10.11 -6.75 15.61
C GLY A 122 11.16 -5.91 14.92
N LEU A 123 11.22 -6.03 13.60
CA LEU A 123 12.15 -5.31 12.74
C LEU A 123 11.40 -4.39 11.80
N TYR A 124 11.96 -3.22 11.62
CA TYR A 124 11.52 -2.17 10.75
C TYR A 124 12.56 -1.90 9.67
N ILE A 125 12.11 -1.82 8.43
CA ILE A 125 12.93 -1.44 7.27
C ILE A 125 12.21 -0.30 6.57
N ALA A 126 12.88 0.83 6.40
CA ALA A 126 12.40 1.96 5.59
C ALA A 126 13.38 2.21 4.45
N PHE A 127 12.88 2.44 3.24
CA PHE A 127 13.73 2.70 2.09
C PHE A 127 13.04 3.59 1.05
N THR A 128 13.84 4.43 0.40
CA THR A 128 13.35 5.25 -0.71
C THR A 128 13.29 4.45 -2.00
N GLN A 129 12.53 4.97 -2.96
CA GLN A 129 12.44 4.40 -4.29
C GLN A 129 13.81 4.36 -4.97
N GLU A 130 14.58 5.43 -4.86
CA GLU A 130 15.92 5.57 -5.43
C GLU A 130 16.88 4.52 -4.88
N PHE A 131 16.82 4.26 -3.56
CA PHE A 131 17.59 3.18 -2.97
C PHE A 131 17.24 1.82 -3.58
N PHE A 132 15.95 1.53 -3.69
CA PHE A 132 15.48 0.24 -4.21
C PHE A 132 15.83 0.04 -5.67
N ASP A 133 15.65 1.06 -6.49
CA ASP A 133 15.93 1.02 -7.92
C ASP A 133 17.43 0.94 -8.20
N GLY A 134 18.26 1.61 -7.40
CA GLY A 134 19.71 1.70 -7.63
C GLY A 134 20.02 2.33 -8.99
N ALA A 135 20.89 1.68 -9.77
CA ALA A 135 21.26 2.12 -11.13
C ALA A 135 20.25 1.71 -12.21
N SER A 136 19.09 1.16 -11.86
CA SER A 136 18.07 0.76 -12.84
C SER A 136 17.47 1.99 -13.50
N PRO A 137 17.33 2.01 -14.83
CA PRO A 137 16.69 3.13 -15.51
C PRO A 137 15.20 3.18 -15.19
N PRO A 138 14.57 4.36 -15.27
CA PRO A 138 13.11 4.46 -15.19
C PRO A 138 12.43 3.57 -16.25
N PRO A 139 11.28 2.99 -15.93
CA PRO A 139 10.47 3.20 -14.73
C PRO A 139 10.97 2.41 -13.52
N SER A 140 10.67 2.92 -12.31
CA SER A 140 11.04 2.27 -11.06
C SER A 140 10.61 0.81 -11.02
N VAL A 141 11.54 -0.06 -10.60
CA VAL A 141 11.28 -1.49 -10.37
C VAL A 141 10.31 -1.69 -9.20
N LEU A 142 10.18 -0.69 -8.31
CA LEU A 142 9.24 -0.74 -7.18
C LEU A 142 7.78 -0.88 -7.64
N PHE A 143 7.43 -0.33 -8.80
CA PHE A 143 6.09 -0.49 -9.38
C PHE A 143 5.74 -1.95 -9.76
N ASP A 144 6.71 -2.83 -9.82
CA ASP A 144 6.47 -4.27 -10.03
C ASP A 144 5.83 -4.95 -8.81
N TYR A 145 5.66 -4.22 -7.71
CA TYR A 145 5.11 -4.70 -6.45
C TYR A 145 3.79 -3.98 -6.13
N PRO A 146 2.66 -4.43 -6.71
CA PRO A 146 1.38 -3.72 -6.63
C PRO A 146 0.83 -3.56 -5.21
N PHE A 147 1.20 -4.42 -4.28
CA PHE A 147 0.80 -4.33 -2.88
C PHE A 147 1.33 -3.07 -2.16
N MET A 148 2.29 -2.36 -2.75
CA MET A 148 2.78 -1.08 -2.24
C MET A 148 1.85 0.08 -2.54
N PHE A 149 1.12 0.03 -3.65
CA PHE A 149 0.41 1.19 -4.19
C PHE A 149 -1.11 1.06 -4.16
N GLY A 150 -1.65 -0.16 -4.22
CA GLY A 150 -3.07 -0.42 -4.38
C GLY A 150 -3.79 -0.77 -3.07
N SER A 151 -5.09 -0.51 -3.05
CA SER A 151 -6.00 -0.97 -1.99
C SER A 151 -6.53 -2.40 -2.22
N GLU A 152 -6.21 -3.02 -3.35
CA GLU A 152 -6.73 -4.35 -3.72
C GLU A 152 -6.03 -5.51 -2.99
N LEU A 153 -4.84 -5.27 -2.47
CA LEU A 153 -4.06 -6.25 -1.73
C LEU A 153 -3.92 -5.84 -0.26
N PRO A 154 -4.04 -6.78 0.66
CA PRO A 154 -3.95 -6.44 2.08
C PRO A 154 -2.55 -5.91 2.41
N SER A 155 -2.49 -4.81 3.15
CA SER A 155 -1.24 -4.24 3.65
C SER A 155 -0.65 -5.05 4.80
N VAL A 156 -1.42 -5.95 5.38
CA VAL A 156 -1.04 -6.82 6.51
C VAL A 156 -1.20 -8.28 6.12
N ILE A 157 -0.16 -9.07 6.34
CA ILE A 157 -0.16 -10.52 6.16
C ILE A 157 0.21 -11.18 7.49
N HIS A 158 -0.64 -12.06 7.97
CA HIS A 158 -0.31 -12.94 9.11
C HIS A 158 0.61 -14.07 8.63
N LEU A 159 1.78 -14.19 9.27
CA LEU A 159 2.82 -15.13 8.84
C LEU A 159 2.74 -16.44 9.61
N GLU A 160 2.36 -17.50 8.92
CA GLU A 160 2.51 -18.84 9.41
C GLU A 160 3.99 -19.21 9.64
N PRO A 161 4.32 -20.02 10.66
CA PRO A 161 5.72 -20.31 11.02
C PRO A 161 6.59 -20.80 9.86
N LYS A 162 6.07 -21.72 9.04
CA LYS A 162 6.82 -22.29 7.90
C LYS A 162 6.92 -21.33 6.72
N GLN A 163 5.79 -20.75 6.30
CA GLN A 163 5.74 -19.85 5.15
C GLN A 163 6.49 -18.53 5.39
N GLY A 164 6.47 -18.04 6.64
CA GLY A 164 7.16 -16.82 7.02
C GLY A 164 8.66 -16.97 7.28
N ALA A 165 9.22 -18.20 7.25
CA ALA A 165 10.64 -18.40 7.55
C ALA A 165 11.60 -17.67 6.60
N PRO A 166 11.44 -17.70 5.27
CA PRO A 166 12.30 -16.95 4.36
C PRO A 166 12.25 -15.44 4.60
N VAL A 167 11.05 -14.89 4.82
CA VAL A 167 10.86 -13.47 5.12
C VAL A 167 11.60 -13.08 6.41
N ARG A 168 11.43 -13.86 7.48
CA ARG A 168 12.12 -13.60 8.76
C ARG A 168 13.64 -13.67 8.64
N ASN A 169 14.15 -14.60 7.84
CA ASN A 169 15.59 -14.72 7.62
C ASN A 169 16.13 -13.49 6.90
N LEU A 170 15.47 -13.05 5.82
CA LEU A 170 15.86 -11.86 5.08
C LEU A 170 15.81 -10.59 5.94
N PHE A 171 14.78 -10.39 6.76
CA PHE A 171 14.74 -9.27 7.70
C PHE A 171 15.95 -9.28 8.66
N ARG A 172 16.30 -10.45 9.21
CA ARG A 172 17.46 -10.58 10.10
C ARG A 172 18.79 -10.38 9.38
N ASP A 173 18.91 -10.87 8.16
CA ASP A 173 20.12 -10.72 7.35
C ASP A 173 20.34 -9.27 6.94
N ILE A 174 19.29 -8.57 6.51
CA ILE A 174 19.31 -7.13 6.24
C ILE A 174 19.71 -6.33 7.49
N ASN A 175 19.13 -6.65 8.66
CA ASN A 175 19.47 -5.96 9.90
C ASN A 175 20.93 -6.23 10.33
N ARG A 176 21.42 -7.45 10.13
CA ARG A 176 22.83 -7.81 10.41
C ARG A 176 23.77 -7.05 9.50
N GLU A 177 23.46 -6.98 8.21
CA GLU A 177 24.26 -6.26 7.22
C GLU A 177 24.27 -4.76 7.50
N PHE A 178 23.12 -4.18 7.83
CA PHE A 178 22.98 -2.78 8.21
C PHE A 178 23.83 -2.42 9.45
N LYS A 179 23.88 -3.31 10.46
CA LYS A 179 24.68 -3.10 11.69
C LYS A 179 26.17 -3.40 11.48
N SER A 180 26.54 -4.14 10.45
CA SER A 180 27.95 -4.57 10.23
C SER A 180 28.83 -3.47 9.66
N HIS A 181 28.27 -2.50 8.94
CA HIS A 181 28.97 -1.44 8.22
C HIS A 181 30.13 -1.94 7.31
N GLN A 182 29.99 -3.18 6.80
CA GLN A 182 31.01 -3.77 5.95
C GLN A 182 31.07 -3.14 4.56
N LYS A 183 32.19 -3.35 3.87
CA LYS A 183 32.31 -2.94 2.47
C LYS A 183 31.23 -3.62 1.63
N LEU A 184 30.58 -2.86 0.76
CA LEU A 184 29.45 -3.30 -0.08
C LEU A 184 28.15 -3.65 0.68
N ALA A 185 28.01 -3.25 1.96
CA ALA A 185 26.79 -3.48 2.73
C ALA A 185 25.55 -2.91 2.04
N VAL A 186 25.65 -1.73 1.45
CA VAL A 186 24.55 -1.07 0.70
C VAL A 186 24.06 -1.95 -0.46
N GLU A 187 25.00 -2.53 -1.23
CA GLU A 187 24.66 -3.43 -2.34
C GLU A 187 24.06 -4.75 -1.83
N MET A 188 24.61 -5.31 -0.78
CA MET A 188 24.10 -6.53 -0.15
C MET A 188 22.67 -6.32 0.34
N ILE A 189 22.40 -5.23 1.08
CA ILE A 189 21.07 -4.88 1.57
C ILE A 189 20.09 -4.73 0.38
N ARG A 190 20.49 -4.04 -0.69
CA ARG A 190 19.64 -3.84 -1.88
C ARG A 190 19.23 -5.18 -2.51
N HIS A 191 20.17 -6.13 -2.65
CA HIS A 191 19.87 -7.46 -3.20
C HIS A 191 18.97 -8.29 -2.28
N GLN A 192 19.24 -8.27 -0.98
CA GLN A 192 18.41 -8.94 0.03
C GLN A 192 17.00 -8.34 0.07
N LEU A 193 16.88 -7.01 -0.04
CA LEU A 193 15.60 -6.31 -0.10
C LEU A 193 14.81 -6.70 -1.35
N ARG A 194 15.43 -6.79 -2.51
CA ARG A 194 14.78 -7.27 -3.74
C ARG A 194 14.31 -8.72 -3.58
N SER A 195 15.12 -9.58 -2.97
CA SER A 195 14.71 -10.96 -2.64
C SER A 195 13.51 -10.97 -1.69
N LEU A 196 13.52 -10.12 -0.66
CA LEU A 196 12.41 -9.95 0.27
C LEU A 196 11.12 -9.57 -0.48
N MET A 197 11.17 -8.58 -1.36
CA MET A 197 10.01 -8.13 -2.15
C MET A 197 9.43 -9.24 -3.02
N VAL A 198 10.28 -10.13 -3.59
CA VAL A 198 9.82 -11.32 -4.32
C VAL A 198 9.09 -12.30 -3.39
N HIS A 199 9.59 -12.52 -2.18
CA HIS A 199 8.90 -13.37 -1.20
C HIS A 199 7.55 -12.77 -0.78
N LEU A 200 7.48 -11.46 -0.57
CA LEU A 200 6.23 -10.77 -0.25
C LEU A 200 5.22 -10.90 -1.40
N SER A 201 5.68 -10.76 -2.64
CA SER A 201 4.84 -10.98 -3.83
C SER A 201 4.24 -12.39 -3.87
N ARG A 202 5.03 -13.41 -3.54
CA ARG A 202 4.55 -14.80 -3.48
C ARG A 202 3.52 -15.01 -2.37
N LEU A 203 3.69 -14.38 -1.22
CA LEU A 203 2.70 -14.41 -0.13
C LEU A 203 1.39 -13.73 -0.53
N HIS A 204 1.46 -12.56 -1.14
CA HIS A 204 0.28 -11.86 -1.67
C HIS A 204 -0.41 -12.65 -2.78
N ALA A 205 0.36 -13.29 -3.67
CA ALA A 205 -0.19 -14.14 -4.73
C ALA A 205 -0.95 -15.37 -4.17
N ALA A 206 -0.52 -15.91 -3.04
CA ALA A 206 -1.22 -17.00 -2.37
C ALA A 206 -2.56 -16.54 -1.75
N ILE A 207 -2.64 -15.27 -1.31
CA ILE A 207 -3.86 -14.68 -0.72
C ILE A 207 -4.83 -14.21 -1.81
N SER A 208 -4.32 -13.58 -2.86
CA SER A 208 -5.09 -13.04 -3.97
C SER A 208 -4.46 -13.41 -5.32
N PRO A 209 -4.64 -14.65 -5.79
CA PRO A 209 -4.07 -15.11 -7.05
C PRO A 209 -4.43 -14.21 -8.24
N ALA A 210 -5.69 -13.75 -8.31
CA ALA A 210 -6.17 -12.88 -9.38
C ALA A 210 -5.39 -11.56 -9.50
N ALA A 211 -4.93 -10.99 -8.39
CA ALA A 211 -4.14 -9.76 -8.41
C ALA A 211 -2.71 -9.98 -8.94
N PHE A 212 -2.21 -11.22 -8.93
CA PHE A 212 -0.86 -11.59 -9.36
C PHE A 212 -0.78 -12.38 -10.66
N THR A 213 -1.87 -13.04 -11.08
CA THR A 213 -1.94 -13.72 -12.39
C THR A 213 -2.05 -12.75 -13.56
N ALA A 214 -2.21 -11.47 -13.29
CA ALA A 214 -2.15 -10.40 -14.27
C ALA A 214 -0.73 -10.29 -14.90
N VAL A 215 -0.28 -11.41 -15.50
CA VAL A 215 0.94 -11.45 -16.32
C VAL A 215 0.63 -10.76 -17.64
N GLY A 216 1.32 -9.67 -17.92
CA GLY A 216 1.18 -9.02 -19.21
C GLY A 216 0.43 -7.70 -19.18
N LEU A 217 -0.68 -7.58 -19.91
CA LEU A 217 -1.36 -6.30 -20.18
C LEU A 217 -1.96 -5.64 -18.93
N VAL A 218 -2.63 -6.39 -18.07
CA VAL A 218 -3.27 -5.87 -16.85
C VAL A 218 -2.22 -5.32 -15.88
N ARG A 219 -1.10 -6.02 -15.69
CA ARG A 219 0.02 -5.51 -14.89
C ARG A 219 0.60 -4.23 -15.48
N ARG A 220 0.87 -4.20 -16.78
CA ARG A 220 1.36 -3.01 -17.47
C ARG A 220 0.39 -1.83 -17.34
N PHE A 221 -0.91 -2.10 -17.43
CA PHE A 221 -1.95 -1.07 -17.24
C PHE A 221 -1.95 -0.51 -15.81
N ARG A 222 -1.87 -1.36 -14.79
CA ARG A 222 -1.77 -0.90 -13.39
C ARG A 222 -0.54 -0.02 -13.16
N LEU A 223 0.60 -0.43 -13.70
CA LEU A 223 1.84 0.36 -13.65
C LEU A 223 1.67 1.72 -14.33
N GLU A 224 1.01 1.73 -15.48
CA GLU A 224 0.79 2.97 -16.22
C GLU A 224 -0.19 3.90 -15.49
N ILE A 225 -1.19 3.36 -14.79
CA ILE A 225 -2.05 4.15 -13.91
C ILE A 225 -1.20 4.86 -12.85
N GLU A 226 -0.35 4.14 -12.11
CA GLU A 226 0.48 4.75 -11.06
C GLU A 226 1.38 5.88 -11.58
N ARG A 227 1.87 5.76 -12.81
CA ARG A 227 2.69 6.80 -13.46
C ARG A 227 1.90 8.02 -13.90
N SER A 228 0.69 7.81 -14.40
CA SER A 228 0.01 8.79 -15.25
C SER A 228 -1.36 9.21 -14.74
N PHE A 229 -1.86 8.71 -13.60
CA PHE A 229 -3.24 8.98 -13.15
C PHE A 229 -3.54 10.46 -12.91
N ARG A 230 -2.51 11.29 -12.65
CA ARG A 230 -2.65 12.75 -12.49
C ARG A 230 -2.66 13.52 -13.81
N THR A 231 -2.13 12.94 -14.87
CA THR A 231 -1.96 13.59 -16.17
C THR A 231 -2.87 13.03 -17.24
N SER A 232 -3.40 11.83 -17.07
CA SER A 232 -4.30 11.19 -18.01
C SER A 232 -5.45 10.49 -17.29
N MET A 233 -6.69 10.82 -17.70
CA MET A 233 -7.90 10.16 -17.20
C MET A 233 -8.58 9.33 -18.30
N SER A 234 -8.07 9.37 -19.52
CA SER A 234 -8.68 8.74 -20.68
C SER A 234 -8.20 7.30 -20.86
N VAL A 235 -9.14 6.36 -20.88
CA VAL A 235 -8.85 4.95 -21.23
C VAL A 235 -8.11 4.83 -22.56
N ARG A 236 -8.40 5.74 -23.50
CA ARG A 236 -7.78 5.77 -24.83
C ARG A 236 -6.27 6.05 -24.75
N ASP A 237 -5.87 6.97 -23.89
CA ASP A 237 -4.45 7.33 -23.73
C ASP A 237 -3.65 6.20 -23.10
N TYR A 238 -4.22 5.55 -22.09
CA TYR A 238 -3.63 4.34 -21.51
C TYR A 238 -3.51 3.19 -22.52
N ALA A 239 -4.57 2.94 -23.30
CA ALA A 239 -4.54 1.91 -24.34
C ALA A 239 -3.47 2.22 -25.41
N ARG A 240 -3.33 3.49 -25.81
CA ARG A 240 -2.29 3.95 -26.72
C ARG A 240 -0.89 3.74 -26.13
N ALA A 241 -0.65 4.13 -24.89
CA ALA A 241 0.62 3.94 -24.21
C ALA A 241 1.03 2.46 -24.12
N LEU A 242 0.05 1.57 -24.02
CA LEU A 242 0.26 0.13 -23.94
C LEU A 242 0.32 -0.57 -25.30
N GLY A 243 0.07 0.15 -26.39
CA GLY A 243 0.08 -0.39 -27.77
C GLY A 243 -1.09 -1.32 -28.06
N VAL A 244 -2.26 -1.08 -27.46
CA VAL A 244 -3.46 -1.92 -27.62
C VAL A 244 -4.70 -1.07 -27.90
N THR A 245 -5.79 -1.73 -28.34
CA THR A 245 -7.10 -1.08 -28.46
C THR A 245 -7.80 -0.96 -27.10
N THR A 246 -8.69 0.02 -26.93
CA THR A 246 -9.50 0.17 -25.72
C THR A 246 -10.40 -1.05 -25.47
N SER A 247 -10.90 -1.68 -26.52
CA SER A 247 -11.73 -2.88 -26.44
C SER A 247 -10.93 -4.05 -25.88
N HIS A 248 -9.76 -4.34 -26.44
CA HIS A 248 -8.88 -5.40 -25.98
C HIS A 248 -8.41 -5.19 -24.54
N LEU A 249 -8.03 -3.94 -24.19
CA LEU A 249 -7.69 -3.59 -22.82
C LEU A 249 -8.84 -3.89 -21.83
N ASN A 250 -10.05 -3.45 -22.13
CA ASN A 250 -11.22 -3.69 -21.28
C ASN A 250 -11.60 -5.17 -21.19
N GLU A 251 -11.46 -5.92 -22.27
CA GLU A 251 -11.70 -7.37 -22.28
C GLU A 251 -10.76 -8.11 -21.35
N CYS A 252 -9.43 -7.87 -21.48
CA CYS A 252 -8.42 -8.46 -20.59
C CYS A 252 -8.67 -8.08 -19.12
N LEU A 253 -8.94 -6.80 -18.86
CA LEU A 253 -9.22 -6.34 -17.49
C LEU A 253 -10.46 -6.99 -16.88
N ARG A 254 -11.57 -7.09 -17.64
CA ARG A 254 -12.77 -7.76 -17.14
C ARG A 254 -12.57 -9.24 -16.87
N LEU A 255 -11.82 -9.92 -17.73
CA LEU A 255 -11.52 -11.35 -17.54
C LEU A 255 -10.68 -11.59 -16.28
N GLU A 256 -9.70 -10.74 -16.02
CA GLU A 256 -8.75 -10.94 -14.92
C GLU A 256 -9.20 -10.29 -13.60
N THR A 257 -9.88 -9.14 -13.65
CA THR A 257 -10.22 -8.35 -12.45
C THR A 257 -11.72 -8.15 -12.21
N GLY A 258 -12.55 -8.47 -13.18
CA GLY A 258 -13.97 -8.14 -13.15
C GLY A 258 -14.29 -6.65 -13.40
N LEU A 259 -13.28 -5.78 -13.57
CA LEU A 259 -13.41 -4.34 -13.66
C LEU A 259 -13.03 -3.82 -15.04
N THR A 260 -13.51 -2.64 -15.40
CA THR A 260 -13.06 -1.93 -16.61
C THR A 260 -11.85 -1.07 -16.34
N ALA A 261 -11.14 -0.66 -17.41
CA ALA A 261 -10.05 0.32 -17.32
C ALA A 261 -10.51 1.62 -16.62
N GLY A 262 -11.69 2.11 -16.99
CA GLY A 262 -12.26 3.30 -16.37
C GLY A 262 -12.55 3.13 -14.88
N ASP A 263 -12.93 1.92 -14.42
CA ASP A 263 -13.16 1.65 -12.99
C ASP A 263 -11.85 1.71 -12.21
N LEU A 264 -10.79 1.11 -12.73
CA LEU A 264 -9.46 1.11 -12.09
C LEU A 264 -8.83 2.50 -12.03
N ILE A 265 -8.91 3.27 -13.12
CA ILE A 265 -8.45 4.67 -13.14
C ILE A 265 -9.23 5.50 -12.11
N ARG A 266 -10.56 5.38 -12.09
CA ARG A 266 -11.40 6.08 -11.10
C ARG A 266 -11.05 5.69 -9.67
N ALA A 267 -10.90 4.42 -9.39
CA ALA A 267 -10.54 3.94 -8.05
C ALA A 267 -9.23 4.58 -7.56
N ARG A 268 -8.22 4.66 -8.44
CA ARG A 268 -6.93 5.30 -8.11
C ARG A 268 -7.07 6.80 -7.85
N LEU A 269 -7.81 7.50 -8.71
CA LEU A 269 -8.10 8.94 -8.53
C LEU A 269 -8.86 9.21 -7.23
N VAL A 270 -9.86 8.38 -6.91
CA VAL A 270 -10.63 8.48 -5.67
C VAL A 270 -9.75 8.29 -4.44
N LEU A 271 -8.85 7.30 -4.47
CA LEU A 271 -7.91 7.06 -3.38
C LEU A 271 -7.02 8.28 -3.14
N GLU A 272 -6.44 8.85 -4.22
CA GLU A 272 -5.61 10.04 -4.09
C GLU A 272 -6.40 11.28 -3.64
N ALA A 273 -7.61 11.45 -4.16
CA ALA A 273 -8.51 12.52 -3.71
C ALA A 273 -8.80 12.41 -2.19
N LYS A 274 -9.08 11.20 -1.70
CA LYS A 274 -9.28 10.96 -0.25
C LYS A 274 -8.04 11.33 0.56
N ARG A 275 -6.83 10.95 0.08
CA ARG A 275 -5.57 11.27 0.73
C ARG A 275 -5.35 12.78 0.79
N LEU A 276 -5.45 13.49 -0.35
CA LEU A 276 -5.31 14.94 -0.43
C LEU A 276 -6.35 15.67 0.44
N LEU A 277 -7.60 15.23 0.44
CA LEU A 277 -8.65 15.78 1.31
C LEU A 277 -8.30 15.61 2.79
N LEU A 278 -7.68 14.52 3.16
CA LEU A 278 -7.31 14.25 4.54
C LEU A 278 -6.08 15.05 4.97
N HIS A 279 -5.00 14.99 4.19
CA HIS A 279 -3.66 15.39 4.64
C HIS A 279 -3.15 16.74 4.11
N SER A 280 -3.88 17.41 3.22
CA SER A 280 -3.45 18.71 2.69
C SER A 280 -4.37 19.84 3.14
N GLU A 281 -3.81 21.07 3.16
CA GLU A 281 -4.59 22.30 3.34
C GLU A 281 -5.05 22.91 2.01
N LEU A 282 -4.78 22.20 0.90
CA LEU A 282 -5.22 22.63 -0.43
C LEU A 282 -6.73 22.87 -0.47
N THR A 283 -7.13 23.91 -1.18
CA THR A 283 -8.52 24.16 -1.50
C THR A 283 -9.09 23.04 -2.39
N MET A 284 -10.40 22.98 -2.51
CA MET A 284 -11.04 21.99 -3.38
C MET A 284 -10.65 22.16 -4.86
N ALA A 285 -10.41 23.40 -5.29
CA ALA A 285 -9.94 23.70 -6.64
C ALA A 285 -8.50 23.22 -6.85
N GLU A 286 -7.59 23.52 -5.91
CA GLU A 286 -6.19 23.08 -5.99
C GLU A 286 -6.08 21.55 -5.98
N ILE A 287 -6.86 20.84 -5.17
CA ILE A 287 -6.90 19.37 -5.22
C ILE A 287 -7.36 18.88 -6.59
N GLY A 288 -8.38 19.52 -7.16
CA GLY A 288 -8.83 19.21 -8.52
C GLY A 288 -7.69 19.33 -9.54
N TYR A 289 -6.98 20.45 -9.52
CA TYR A 289 -5.83 20.66 -10.42
C TYR A 289 -4.69 19.67 -10.19
N GLU A 290 -4.34 19.38 -8.93
CA GLU A 290 -3.34 18.38 -8.58
C GLU A 290 -3.67 16.96 -9.09
N LEU A 291 -4.95 16.66 -9.24
CA LEU A 291 -5.45 15.39 -9.77
C LEU A 291 -5.70 15.43 -11.29
N GLY A 292 -5.31 16.53 -11.96
CA GLY A 292 -5.45 16.66 -13.41
C GLY A 292 -6.85 17.04 -13.90
N PHE A 293 -7.73 17.55 -13.03
CA PHE A 293 -9.02 18.08 -13.44
C PHE A 293 -8.85 19.51 -13.95
N GLU A 294 -9.31 19.79 -15.16
CA GLU A 294 -9.28 21.14 -15.73
C GLU A 294 -10.32 22.06 -15.09
N ASP A 295 -11.45 21.50 -14.62
CA ASP A 295 -12.56 22.24 -13.99
C ASP A 295 -12.80 21.75 -12.56
N PRO A 296 -12.61 22.64 -11.54
CA PRO A 296 -12.92 22.34 -10.15
C PRO A 296 -14.39 21.92 -9.91
N SER A 297 -15.31 22.38 -10.72
CA SER A 297 -16.71 21.98 -10.62
C SER A 297 -16.89 20.53 -11.04
N TYR A 298 -16.13 20.08 -12.05
CA TYR A 298 -16.13 18.69 -12.47
C TYR A 298 -15.52 17.78 -11.38
N PHE A 299 -14.40 18.20 -10.76
CA PHE A 299 -13.84 17.51 -9.59
C PHE A 299 -14.86 17.37 -8.46
N SER A 300 -15.60 18.44 -8.14
CA SER A 300 -16.62 18.41 -7.09
C SER A 300 -17.77 17.44 -7.42
N ARG A 301 -18.22 17.39 -8.68
CA ARG A 301 -19.23 16.43 -9.14
C ARG A 301 -18.70 14.99 -9.10
N PHE A 302 -17.47 14.78 -9.56
CA PHE A 302 -16.79 13.49 -9.52
C PHE A 302 -16.69 12.97 -8.09
N THR A 303 -16.12 13.73 -7.18
CA THR A 303 -15.94 13.33 -5.79
C THR A 303 -17.27 13.10 -5.08
N ARG A 304 -18.29 13.92 -5.29
CA ARG A 304 -19.63 13.70 -4.72
C ARG A 304 -20.24 12.38 -5.19
N ARG A 305 -20.06 12.03 -6.46
CA ARG A 305 -20.56 10.77 -7.01
C ARG A 305 -19.83 9.57 -6.40
N GLU A 306 -18.51 9.64 -6.28
CA GLU A 306 -17.68 8.52 -5.83
C GLU A 306 -17.70 8.38 -4.29
N LEU A 307 -17.62 9.48 -3.55
CA LEU A 307 -17.57 9.48 -2.08
C LEU A 307 -18.97 9.51 -1.44
N LYS A 308 -20.04 9.67 -2.23
CA LYS A 308 -21.43 9.83 -1.77
C LYS A 308 -21.65 11.03 -0.83
N THR A 309 -20.68 11.95 -0.80
CA THR A 309 -20.72 13.18 0.01
C THR A 309 -19.91 14.28 -0.70
N SER A 310 -20.05 15.54 -0.26
CA SER A 310 -19.21 16.60 -0.80
C SER A 310 -17.74 16.43 -0.36
N PRO A 311 -16.76 16.89 -1.15
CA PRO A 311 -15.35 16.87 -0.76
C PRO A 311 -15.10 17.54 0.59
N GLN A 312 -15.75 18.69 0.83
CA GLN A 312 -15.65 19.42 2.09
C GLN A 312 -16.19 18.62 3.28
N ALA A 313 -17.36 17.97 3.11
CA ALA A 313 -17.94 17.13 4.16
C ALA A 313 -17.07 15.91 4.41
N PHE A 314 -16.53 15.27 3.36
CA PHE A 314 -15.59 14.17 3.49
C PHE A 314 -14.34 14.59 4.30
N ARG A 315 -13.71 15.72 3.94
CA ARG A 315 -12.59 16.30 4.69
C ARG A 315 -12.90 16.45 6.17
N SER A 316 -14.02 17.08 6.48
CA SER A 316 -14.44 17.34 7.87
C SER A 316 -14.71 16.06 8.65
N LEU A 317 -15.43 15.10 8.04
CA LEU A 317 -15.75 13.81 8.67
C LEU A 317 -14.49 12.98 8.90
N THR A 318 -13.63 12.91 7.89
CA THR A 318 -12.41 12.11 7.96
C THR A 318 -11.44 12.69 8.97
N ARG A 319 -11.20 14.01 8.96
CA ARG A 319 -10.35 14.67 9.97
C ARG A 319 -10.87 14.47 11.38
N ARG A 320 -12.20 14.55 11.62
CA ARG A 320 -12.78 14.21 12.92
C ARG A 320 -12.55 12.75 13.32
N LYS A 321 -12.72 11.82 12.38
CA LYS A 321 -12.41 10.40 12.64
C LYS A 321 -10.96 10.22 13.05
N TYR A 322 -10.02 10.83 12.32
CA TYR A 322 -8.61 10.77 12.63
C TYR A 322 -8.26 11.52 13.93
N GLN A 323 -8.98 12.57 14.32
CA GLN A 323 -8.86 13.24 15.62
C GLN A 323 -9.36 12.38 16.80
N LYS A 324 -10.28 11.48 16.54
CA LYS A 324 -10.84 10.57 17.52
C LYS A 324 -9.92 9.39 17.86
N PHE A 325 -9.07 8.93 16.96
CA PHE A 325 -8.10 7.82 17.16
C PHE A 325 -6.92 8.19 18.07
N MET A 326 -6.71 9.48 18.28
CA MET A 326 -5.60 10.04 19.05
C MET A 326 -5.98 10.39 20.52
N ARG A 327 -7.19 10.12 20.92
CA ARG A 327 -7.67 10.25 22.31
C ARG A 327 -7.72 8.92 23.00
#